data_e12d5bbe9d44b5deb3b52b642bb2e4f7
#
_entry.id   e12d5bbe9d44b5deb3b52b642bb2e4f7
#
_cell.length_a   1.000
_cell.length_b   1.000
_cell.length_c   1.000
_cell.angle_alpha   90.00
_cell.angle_beta   90.00
_cell.angle_gamma   90.00
#
_symmetry.space_group_name_H-M   'P 1'
#
loop_
_entity.id
_entity.type
_entity.pdbx_description
1 polymer ?
#
loop_
_entity_poly.entity_id
_entity_poly.type
_entity_poly.pdbx_seq_one_letter_code
_entity_poly.pdbx_strand_id
1 'polypeptide(L)'
;MTMANKKKKTATTNTGAKSKEQLVIHQIVVKAPQRKVYDVGNWRTALSSADNGRTKQLYDLLDDIMIDGVLSDAVQKRIDAVTNSELTFQNAAGEEVEEIADLMDTTAWEDLLTEILKKKIYGRSGIEMTFNDGFNVEPIPAKHINLKNRTILRQDTDEIGIPYEGDSQLLILGKDRDFGLLLKAAPYAIYKRGGFGDWSQWIELFGMPQRIGKYNTYDPESRKLLEEAFDKAGSAPYVVIPKEADVETKEGGTGSGSSYNEFRQANNEEMLITILGQTMTTVQGEKGARSLGEVHKEVEEGKNKSDLRYVQRVLNQKVLPMLEARGYPVAGGKFIFPKAAEQLSVAEVVQLSDIMDIPQSYQIKDGLRSNELYNESP
;
A
#
# COMPACT_ATOMS: atom_id res chain seq x y z
N MET A 1 -2.70 83.07 32.84
CA MET A 1 -3.75 82.17 32.29
C MET A 1 -3.07 81.11 31.51
N THR A 2 -2.86 79.95 32.14
CA THR A 2 -2.09 78.84 31.56
C THR A 2 -3.07 77.71 31.23
N MET A 3 -3.24 77.39 29.97
CA MET A 3 -4.12 76.31 29.53
C MET A 3 -3.33 75.00 29.60
N ALA A 4 -3.86 74.07 30.39
CA ALA A 4 -3.37 72.71 30.54
C ALA A 4 -3.84 71.83 29.38
N ASN A 5 -2.88 71.25 28.66
CA ASN A 5 -3.12 70.33 27.53
C ASN A 5 -3.25 68.90 28.05
N LYS A 6 -4.45 68.34 28.03
CA LYS A 6 -4.79 66.99 28.46
C LYS A 6 -4.43 66.02 27.33
N LYS A 7 -3.31 65.27 27.45
CA LYS A 7 -2.99 64.17 26.56
C LYS A 7 -3.92 63.00 26.80
N LYS A 8 -4.74 62.68 25.75
CA LYS A 8 -5.53 61.42 25.65
C LYS A 8 -4.54 60.24 25.53
N LYS A 9 -4.53 59.34 26.46
CA LYS A 9 -3.90 58.01 26.31
C LYS A 9 -4.76 57.16 25.35
N THR A 10 -4.26 56.92 24.16
CA THR A 10 -4.78 55.90 23.28
C THR A 10 -4.41 54.55 23.81
N ALA A 11 -5.41 53.73 24.20
CA ALA A 11 -5.20 52.34 24.54
C ALA A 11 -4.89 51.59 23.25
N THR A 12 -3.65 51.11 23.13
CA THR A 12 -3.25 50.18 22.07
C THR A 12 -3.81 48.81 22.43
N THR A 13 -4.93 48.44 21.82
CA THR A 13 -5.39 47.06 21.77
C THR A 13 -4.38 46.24 21.01
N ASN A 14 -3.57 45.54 21.75
CA ASN A 14 -2.67 44.52 21.22
C ASN A 14 -3.55 43.33 20.77
N THR A 15 -4.08 43.35 19.57
CA THR A 15 -4.59 42.16 18.90
C THR A 15 -3.38 41.28 18.61
N GLY A 16 -3.09 40.37 19.53
CA GLY A 16 -2.13 39.32 19.32
C GLY A 16 -2.54 38.54 18.05
N ALA A 17 -1.83 38.78 16.97
CA ALA A 17 -1.86 37.88 15.83
C ALA A 17 -1.49 36.51 16.38
N LYS A 18 -2.46 35.57 16.38
CA LYS A 18 -2.19 34.15 16.61
C LYS A 18 -1.08 33.78 15.62
N SER A 19 0.11 33.47 16.11
CA SER A 19 1.16 32.94 15.28
C SER A 19 0.59 31.69 14.61
N LYS A 20 0.53 31.67 13.27
CA LYS A 20 0.19 30.45 12.56
C LYS A 20 1.17 29.39 13.06
N GLU A 21 0.65 28.30 13.63
CA GLU A 21 1.47 27.16 14.01
C GLU A 21 2.29 26.75 12.78
N GLN A 22 3.60 26.68 12.97
CA GLN A 22 4.50 26.38 11.86
C GLN A 22 4.52 24.86 11.68
N LEU A 23 3.82 24.37 10.66
CA LEU A 23 3.71 22.94 10.33
C LEU A 23 5.09 22.38 9.97
N VAL A 24 5.42 21.20 10.48
CA VAL A 24 6.68 20.51 10.17
C VAL A 24 6.74 20.12 8.69
N ILE A 25 5.61 19.72 8.09
CA ILE A 25 5.52 19.37 6.67
C ILE A 25 5.98 20.54 5.75
N HIS A 26 5.73 21.78 6.14
CA HIS A 26 6.18 22.96 5.37
C HIS A 26 7.67 23.26 5.53
N GLN A 27 8.34 22.63 6.49
CA GLN A 27 9.78 22.81 6.75
C GLN A 27 10.63 21.79 6.00
N ILE A 28 10.04 20.76 5.43
CA ILE A 28 10.73 19.69 4.71
C ILE A 28 10.64 19.92 3.19
N VAL A 29 11.68 19.50 2.47
CA VAL A 29 11.74 19.55 1.00
C VAL A 29 11.47 18.16 0.46
N VAL A 30 10.21 17.88 0.16
CA VAL A 30 9.79 16.61 -0.41
C VAL A 30 10.21 16.53 -1.88
N LYS A 31 11.08 15.57 -2.21
CA LYS A 31 11.51 15.29 -3.59
C LYS A 31 10.82 14.02 -4.06
N ALA A 32 10.47 13.99 -5.35
CA ALA A 32 9.97 12.78 -5.98
C ALA A 32 10.97 11.63 -5.83
N PRO A 33 10.48 10.36 -5.71
CA PRO A 33 11.35 9.19 -5.70
C PRO A 33 12.23 9.14 -6.95
N GLN A 34 13.48 8.72 -6.79
CA GLN A 34 14.35 8.51 -7.94
C GLN A 34 13.91 7.22 -8.66
N ARG A 35 13.42 7.38 -9.89
CA ARG A 35 13.07 6.25 -10.76
C ARG A 35 14.33 5.75 -11.44
N LYS A 36 14.80 4.58 -11.03
CA LYS A 36 15.98 3.89 -11.60
C LYS A 36 15.59 2.49 -12.00
N VAL A 37 16.38 1.89 -12.89
CA VAL A 37 16.33 0.44 -13.06
C VAL A 37 16.98 -0.19 -11.83
N TYR A 38 16.16 -0.78 -10.96
CA TYR A 38 16.65 -1.47 -9.77
C TYR A 38 16.88 -2.94 -10.07
N ASP A 39 18.03 -3.43 -9.64
CA ASP A 39 18.35 -4.84 -9.57
C ASP A 39 18.48 -5.32 -8.12
N VAL A 40 18.70 -6.61 -7.91
CA VAL A 40 18.87 -7.18 -6.56
C VAL A 40 20.15 -6.66 -5.88
N GLY A 41 21.16 -6.27 -6.63
CA GLY A 41 22.38 -5.65 -6.11
C GLY A 41 22.06 -4.27 -5.51
N ASN A 42 21.26 -3.47 -6.21
CA ASN A 42 20.79 -2.18 -5.74
C ASN A 42 19.95 -2.34 -4.46
N TRP A 43 19.06 -3.34 -4.40
CA TRP A 43 18.26 -3.64 -3.21
C TRP A 43 19.14 -3.97 -2.00
N ARG A 44 20.15 -4.84 -2.16
CA ARG A 44 21.09 -5.16 -1.08
C ARG A 44 21.88 -3.95 -0.61
N THR A 45 22.33 -3.11 -1.54
CA THR A 45 23.06 -1.88 -1.24
C THR A 45 22.18 -0.87 -0.50
N ALA A 46 20.92 -0.70 -0.92
CA ALA A 46 19.95 0.15 -0.27
C ALA A 46 19.64 -0.32 1.15
N LEU A 47 19.48 -1.64 1.37
CA LEU A 47 19.27 -2.24 2.67
C LEU A 47 20.47 -2.02 3.59
N SER A 48 21.70 -2.29 3.12
CA SER A 48 22.91 -2.05 3.90
C SER A 48 23.09 -0.58 4.29
N SER A 49 22.71 0.35 3.41
CA SER A 49 22.71 1.79 3.71
C SER A 49 21.67 2.13 4.78
N ALA A 50 20.48 1.52 4.70
CA ALA A 50 19.39 1.73 5.64
C ALA A 50 19.73 1.20 7.04
N ASP A 51 20.42 0.06 7.15
CA ASP A 51 20.93 -0.49 8.42
C ASP A 51 21.90 0.47 9.12
N ASN A 52 22.57 1.32 8.34
CA ASN A 52 23.46 2.38 8.83
C ASN A 52 22.76 3.73 9.04
N GLY A 53 21.41 3.78 8.91
CA GLY A 53 20.60 4.96 9.14
C GLY A 53 20.35 5.83 7.91
N ARG A 54 20.90 5.49 6.73
CA ARG A 54 20.69 6.20 5.47
C ARG A 54 19.57 5.52 4.67
N THR A 55 18.33 5.87 4.95
CA THR A 55 17.15 5.16 4.48
C THR A 55 16.59 5.64 3.14
N LYS A 56 17.08 6.78 2.61
CA LYS A 56 16.58 7.37 1.36
C LYS A 56 16.52 6.38 0.19
N GLN A 57 17.64 5.71 -0.09
CA GLN A 57 17.70 4.78 -1.24
C GLN A 57 16.73 3.62 -1.11
N LEU A 58 16.53 3.13 0.13
CA LEU A 58 15.58 2.05 0.39
C LEU A 58 14.14 2.54 0.13
N TYR A 59 13.75 3.69 0.65
CA TYR A 59 12.39 4.18 0.47
C TYR A 59 12.10 4.62 -0.96
N ASP A 60 13.07 5.20 -1.69
CA ASP A 60 12.93 5.47 -3.12
C ASP A 60 12.71 4.15 -3.91
N LEU A 61 13.39 3.05 -3.52
CA LEU A 61 13.17 1.72 -4.11
C LEU A 61 11.80 1.15 -3.73
N LEU A 62 11.38 1.26 -2.46
CA LEU A 62 10.06 0.79 -2.02
C LEU A 62 8.92 1.51 -2.72
N ASP A 63 9.04 2.83 -2.93
CA ASP A 63 8.08 3.62 -3.69
C ASP A 63 8.07 3.24 -5.19
N ASP A 64 9.22 2.82 -5.72
CA ASP A 64 9.32 2.39 -7.12
C ASP A 64 8.69 1.01 -7.35
N ILE A 65 8.87 0.06 -6.46
CA ILE A 65 8.24 -1.26 -6.60
C ILE A 65 6.72 -1.23 -6.46
N MET A 66 6.16 -0.25 -5.79
CA MET A 66 4.71 -0.05 -5.67
C MET A 66 4.01 0.26 -7.00
N ILE A 67 4.76 0.49 -8.09
CA ILE A 67 4.21 0.54 -9.46
C ILE A 67 3.74 -0.85 -9.94
N ASP A 68 4.23 -1.93 -9.33
CA ASP A 68 3.75 -3.28 -9.66
C ASP A 68 2.28 -3.44 -9.27
N GLY A 69 1.42 -3.72 -10.25
CA GLY A 69 -0.04 -3.77 -10.04
C GLY A 69 -0.48 -4.84 -9.05
N VAL A 70 0.18 -6.02 -9.03
CA VAL A 70 -0.17 -7.09 -8.08
C VAL A 70 0.22 -6.74 -6.66
N LEU A 71 1.42 -6.15 -6.50
CA LEU A 71 1.88 -5.71 -5.18
C LEU A 71 1.03 -4.54 -4.65
N SER A 72 0.73 -3.57 -5.52
CA SER A 72 -0.11 -2.43 -5.16
C SER A 72 -1.52 -2.86 -4.75
N ASP A 73 -2.16 -3.75 -5.54
CA ASP A 73 -3.48 -4.30 -5.23
C ASP A 73 -3.49 -5.06 -3.88
N ALA A 74 -2.48 -5.88 -3.63
CA ALA A 74 -2.36 -6.60 -2.37
C ALA A 74 -2.21 -5.68 -1.15
N VAL A 75 -1.46 -4.58 -1.29
CA VAL A 75 -1.32 -3.55 -0.26
C VAL A 75 -2.64 -2.82 -0.06
N GLN A 76 -3.30 -2.42 -1.16
CA GLN A 76 -4.58 -1.71 -1.11
C GLN A 76 -5.67 -2.54 -0.45
N LYS A 77 -5.78 -3.83 -0.76
CA LYS A 77 -6.73 -4.74 -0.09
C LYS A 77 -6.59 -4.77 1.43
N ARG A 78 -5.35 -4.68 1.95
CA ARG A 78 -5.13 -4.60 3.40
C ARG A 78 -5.57 -3.26 3.98
N ILE A 79 -5.36 -2.17 3.24
CA ILE A 79 -5.81 -0.84 3.64
C ILE A 79 -7.34 -0.82 3.66
N ASP A 80 -7.97 -1.26 2.57
CA ASP A 80 -9.42 -1.30 2.43
C ASP A 80 -10.09 -2.19 3.49
N ALA A 81 -9.47 -3.29 3.87
CA ALA A 81 -9.97 -4.14 4.94
C ALA A 81 -10.01 -3.44 6.31
N VAL A 82 -9.23 -2.39 6.51
CA VAL A 82 -9.24 -1.59 7.73
C VAL A 82 -10.18 -0.38 7.59
N THR A 83 -10.07 0.36 6.48
CA THR A 83 -10.85 1.59 6.27
C THR A 83 -12.34 1.31 6.08
N ASN A 84 -12.69 0.17 5.44
CA ASN A 84 -14.09 -0.27 5.29
C ASN A 84 -14.66 -1.00 6.52
N SER A 85 -13.84 -1.26 7.56
CA SER A 85 -14.35 -1.88 8.78
C SER A 85 -15.05 -0.86 9.65
N GLU A 86 -16.24 -1.24 10.15
CA GLU A 86 -17.00 -0.42 11.09
C GLU A 86 -16.13 -0.09 12.32
N LEU A 87 -15.95 1.20 12.59
CA LEU A 87 -15.26 1.72 13.77
C LEU A 87 -16.23 2.58 14.57
N THR A 88 -16.30 2.35 15.86
CA THR A 88 -17.11 3.15 16.78
C THR A 88 -16.25 3.75 17.89
N PHE A 89 -16.69 4.88 18.41
CA PHE A 89 -16.14 5.47 19.63
C PHE A 89 -17.18 5.38 20.74
N GLN A 90 -16.79 4.84 21.88
CA GLN A 90 -17.62 4.77 23.06
C GLN A 90 -16.99 5.57 24.19
N ASN A 91 -17.77 6.45 24.83
CA ASN A 91 -17.38 7.20 26.00
C ASN A 91 -17.24 6.29 27.25
N ALA A 92 -16.90 6.85 28.40
CA ALA A 92 -16.78 6.10 29.65
C ALA A 92 -18.08 5.40 30.10
N ALA A 93 -19.26 5.88 29.65
CA ALA A 93 -20.55 5.28 29.91
C ALA A 93 -20.94 4.17 28.90
N GLY A 94 -20.13 3.99 27.83
CA GLY A 94 -20.41 3.05 26.76
C GLY A 94 -21.35 3.60 25.67
N GLU A 95 -21.59 4.90 25.65
CA GLU A 95 -22.43 5.58 24.67
C GLU A 95 -21.61 6.15 23.53
N GLU A 96 -22.20 6.23 22.34
CA GLU A 96 -21.58 6.89 21.20
C GLU A 96 -21.60 8.42 21.37
N VAL A 97 -20.58 9.09 20.83
CA VAL A 97 -20.43 10.55 20.87
C VAL A 97 -20.52 11.08 19.44
N GLU A 98 -21.57 11.82 19.13
CA GLU A 98 -21.90 12.33 17.79
C GLU A 98 -20.73 13.14 17.18
N GLU A 99 -20.12 14.04 17.96
CA GLU A 99 -18.96 14.84 17.49
C GLU A 99 -17.77 13.98 17.06
N ILE A 100 -17.56 12.84 17.70
CA ILE A 100 -16.49 11.89 17.31
C ILE A 100 -16.94 11.01 16.15
N ALA A 101 -18.22 10.67 16.06
CA ALA A 101 -18.76 9.96 14.90
C ALA A 101 -18.62 10.81 13.63
N ASP A 102 -18.98 12.10 13.69
CA ASP A 102 -18.79 13.06 12.59
C ASP A 102 -17.31 13.21 12.20
N LEU A 103 -16.41 13.23 13.19
CA LEU A 103 -14.96 13.26 12.94
C LEU A 103 -14.47 11.99 12.20
N MET A 104 -14.98 10.83 12.58
CA MET A 104 -14.63 9.54 11.96
C MET A 104 -15.18 9.39 10.53
N ASP A 105 -16.24 10.12 10.17
CA ASP A 105 -16.82 10.13 8.81
C ASP A 105 -16.13 11.16 7.88
N THR A 106 -14.88 11.51 8.15
CA THR A 106 -14.10 12.44 7.32
C THR A 106 -13.03 11.73 6.52
N THR A 107 -12.67 12.29 5.35
CA THR A 107 -11.55 11.83 4.54
C THR A 107 -10.22 11.89 5.32
N ALA A 108 -10.03 12.89 6.16
CA ALA A 108 -8.86 13.03 7.02
C ALA A 108 -8.73 11.87 8.02
N TRP A 109 -9.85 11.32 8.48
CA TRP A 109 -9.83 10.15 9.35
C TRP A 109 -9.46 8.87 8.59
N GLU A 110 -9.96 8.70 7.37
CA GLU A 110 -9.56 7.60 6.49
C GLU A 110 -8.06 7.65 6.16
N ASP A 111 -7.53 8.85 5.88
CA ASP A 111 -6.10 9.07 5.70
C ASP A 111 -5.30 8.70 6.97
N LEU A 112 -5.81 9.04 8.16
CA LEU A 112 -5.20 8.65 9.42
C LEU A 112 -5.10 7.14 9.57
N LEU A 113 -6.18 6.40 9.32
CA LEU A 113 -6.20 4.94 9.40
C LEU A 113 -5.22 4.31 8.41
N THR A 114 -5.23 4.82 7.18
CA THR A 114 -4.31 4.41 6.10
C THR A 114 -2.86 4.61 6.52
N GLU A 115 -2.51 5.79 7.02
CA GLU A 115 -1.13 6.10 7.44
C GLU A 115 -0.71 5.27 8.66
N ILE A 116 -1.60 5.01 9.60
CA ILE A 116 -1.30 4.10 10.73
C ILE A 116 -0.95 2.70 10.21
N LEU A 117 -1.71 2.18 9.23
CA LEU A 117 -1.45 0.85 8.68
C LEU A 117 -0.18 0.81 7.82
N LYS A 118 0.18 1.90 7.12
CA LYS A 118 1.41 2.02 6.34
C LYS A 118 2.67 1.71 7.16
N LYS A 119 2.65 1.90 8.48
CA LYS A 119 3.74 1.44 9.35
C LYS A 119 4.02 -0.05 9.20
N LYS A 120 3.03 -0.92 9.06
CA LYS A 120 3.26 -2.36 8.85
C LYS A 120 3.84 -2.64 7.46
N ILE A 121 3.47 -1.84 6.49
CA ILE A 121 3.83 -1.98 5.07
C ILE A 121 5.25 -1.47 4.83
N TYR A 122 5.54 -0.23 5.25
CA TYR A 122 6.81 0.46 5.05
C TYR A 122 7.79 0.36 6.25
N GLY A 123 7.34 -0.19 7.40
CA GLY A 123 8.13 -0.26 8.64
C GLY A 123 8.06 1.01 9.48
N ARG A 124 7.74 2.14 8.89
CA ARG A 124 7.52 3.42 9.56
C ARG A 124 6.43 4.23 8.87
N SER A 125 5.81 5.11 9.64
CA SER A 125 4.87 6.12 9.16
C SER A 125 4.97 7.35 10.04
N GLY A 126 4.75 8.51 9.47
CA GLY A 126 4.69 9.79 10.18
C GLY A 126 3.48 10.57 9.71
N ILE A 127 2.82 11.20 10.67
CA ILE A 127 1.58 11.94 10.46
C ILE A 127 1.69 13.24 11.24
N GLU A 128 1.40 14.34 10.58
CA GLU A 128 1.16 15.63 11.22
C GLU A 128 -0.34 15.89 11.24
N MET A 129 -0.92 16.01 12.43
CA MET A 129 -2.34 16.29 12.63
C MET A 129 -2.54 17.76 12.93
N THR A 130 -3.43 18.43 12.22
CA THR A 130 -3.76 19.84 12.42
C THR A 130 -5.24 20.02 12.75
N PHE A 131 -5.54 21.06 13.53
CA PHE A 131 -6.88 21.26 14.12
C PHE A 131 -7.40 22.70 13.94
N ASN A 132 -6.67 23.57 13.23
CA ASN A 132 -7.00 25.00 13.16
C ASN A 132 -8.23 25.32 12.28
N ASP A 133 -8.37 24.60 11.16
CA ASP A 133 -9.47 24.73 10.20
C ASP A 133 -10.24 23.40 10.06
N GLY A 134 -10.47 22.72 11.19
CA GLY A 134 -10.95 21.35 11.23
C GLY A 134 -9.81 20.34 11.38
N PHE A 135 -10.18 19.09 11.52
CA PHE A 135 -9.22 17.99 11.60
C PHE A 135 -8.63 17.68 10.21
N ASN A 136 -7.32 17.76 10.10
CA ASN A 136 -6.60 17.42 8.87
C ASN A 136 -5.36 16.55 9.20
N VAL A 137 -4.99 15.72 8.25
CA VAL A 137 -3.90 14.75 8.34
C VAL A 137 -2.94 14.95 7.17
N GLU A 138 -1.68 15.24 7.49
CA GLU A 138 -0.62 15.41 6.51
C GLU A 138 0.43 14.31 6.67
N PRO A 139 0.60 13.43 5.68
CA PRO A 139 1.56 12.34 5.77
C PRO A 139 3.00 12.84 5.62
N ILE A 140 3.88 12.43 6.53
CA ILE A 140 5.32 12.70 6.45
C ILE A 140 5.98 11.53 5.71
N PRO A 141 6.63 11.78 4.56
CA PRO A 141 7.24 10.70 3.79
C PRO A 141 8.26 9.90 4.60
N ALA A 142 8.20 8.58 4.52
CA ALA A 142 9.01 7.66 5.33
C ALA A 142 10.51 7.91 5.23
N LYS A 143 11.01 8.40 4.08
CA LYS A 143 12.41 8.74 3.87
C LYS A 143 12.92 9.93 4.69
N HIS A 144 12.01 10.80 5.17
CA HIS A 144 12.34 11.94 6.04
C HIS A 144 12.35 11.58 7.52
N ILE A 145 11.87 10.39 7.90
CA ILE A 145 11.76 9.99 9.31
C ILE A 145 13.03 9.26 9.72
N ASN A 146 13.76 9.81 10.67
CA ASN A 146 14.92 9.18 11.29
C ASN A 146 14.55 8.67 12.70
N LEU A 147 14.20 7.38 12.79
CA LEU A 147 13.78 6.76 14.03
C LEU A 147 14.92 6.60 15.04
N LYS A 148 16.17 6.46 14.56
CA LYS A 148 17.35 6.32 15.43
C LYS A 148 17.64 7.61 16.19
N ASN A 149 17.58 8.74 15.48
CA ASN A 149 17.85 10.06 16.06
C ASN A 149 16.58 10.77 16.55
N ARG A 150 15.40 10.18 16.32
CA ARG A 150 14.09 10.75 16.67
C ARG A 150 13.87 12.13 16.08
N THR A 151 14.22 12.27 14.80
CA THR A 151 14.10 13.52 14.05
C THR A 151 13.41 13.33 12.71
N ILE A 152 12.83 14.42 12.20
CA ILE A 152 12.33 14.53 10.85
C ILE A 152 13.34 15.35 10.06
N LEU A 153 13.88 14.76 8.98
CA LEU A 153 14.92 15.37 8.15
C LEU A 153 14.29 16.44 7.24
N ARG A 154 14.93 17.61 7.13
CA ARG A 154 14.48 18.67 6.20
C ARG A 154 14.67 18.24 4.75
N GLN A 155 15.83 17.70 4.44
CA GLN A 155 16.09 17.00 3.19
C GLN A 155 16.31 15.52 3.48
N ASP A 156 15.93 14.66 2.55
CA ASP A 156 16.06 13.22 2.67
C ASP A 156 17.51 12.71 2.78
N THR A 157 18.49 13.61 2.60
CA THR A 157 19.93 13.35 2.69
C THR A 157 20.56 13.93 3.94
N ASP A 158 19.84 14.73 4.73
CA ASP A 158 20.39 15.40 5.90
C ASP A 158 20.72 14.39 7.03
N GLU A 159 21.70 14.71 7.85
CA GLU A 159 22.03 13.96 9.04
C GLU A 159 21.35 14.55 10.30
N ILE A 160 21.04 15.85 10.25
CA ILE A 160 20.41 16.59 11.35
C ILE A 160 18.98 16.96 10.90
N GLY A 161 18.01 16.73 11.78
CA GLY A 161 16.61 17.01 11.50
C GLY A 161 15.91 17.72 12.65
N ILE A 162 14.62 17.93 12.51
CA ILE A 162 13.72 18.52 13.49
C ILE A 162 13.34 17.44 14.50
N PRO A 163 13.61 17.61 15.82
CA PRO A 163 13.13 16.65 16.81
C PRO A 163 11.60 16.58 16.82
N TYR A 164 11.07 15.37 16.90
CA TYR A 164 9.61 15.17 16.93
C TYR A 164 9.08 14.76 18.32
N GLU A 165 9.99 14.51 19.29
CA GLU A 165 9.57 14.17 20.63
C GLU A 165 8.99 15.38 21.37
N GLY A 166 7.82 15.17 21.97
CA GLY A 166 7.10 16.21 22.70
C GLY A 166 6.22 17.10 21.82
N ASP A 167 6.23 16.93 20.52
CA ASP A 167 5.29 17.61 19.63
C ASP A 167 3.92 16.92 19.69
N SER A 168 2.89 17.67 20.06
CA SER A 168 1.53 17.16 20.25
C SER A 168 0.74 16.99 18.94
N GLN A 169 1.33 17.37 17.81
CA GLN A 169 0.71 17.26 16.48
C GLN A 169 1.31 16.09 15.68
N LEU A 170 2.48 15.60 16.08
CA LEU A 170 3.21 14.60 15.35
C LEU A 170 2.98 13.19 15.90
N LEU A 171 2.44 12.32 15.06
CA LEU A 171 2.34 10.89 15.34
C LEU A 171 3.36 10.13 14.51
N ILE A 172 4.48 9.74 15.12
CA ILE A 172 5.51 8.94 14.47
C ILE A 172 5.41 7.49 14.94
N LEU A 173 5.30 6.58 13.97
CA LEU A 173 5.16 5.14 14.18
C LEU A 173 6.32 4.40 13.52
N GLY A 174 6.88 3.43 14.23
CA GLY A 174 7.95 2.59 13.71
C GLY A 174 8.94 2.17 14.79
N LYS A 175 9.88 1.32 14.40
CA LYS A 175 11.04 0.92 15.19
C LYS A 175 12.26 1.01 14.31
N ASP A 176 13.41 1.32 14.90
CA ASP A 176 14.68 1.28 14.19
C ASP A 176 14.89 -0.11 13.59
N ARG A 177 15.38 -0.17 12.34
CA ARG A 177 15.59 -1.38 11.55
C ARG A 177 14.34 -2.23 11.23
N ASP A 178 13.14 -1.70 11.46
CA ASP A 178 11.91 -2.28 10.91
C ASP A 178 11.61 -1.59 9.58
N PHE A 179 11.74 -2.32 8.48
CA PHE A 179 11.51 -1.81 7.13
C PHE A 179 10.22 -2.36 6.50
N GLY A 180 9.40 -3.02 7.31
CA GLY A 180 8.07 -3.46 6.92
C GLY A 180 8.01 -4.65 5.97
N LEU A 181 6.84 -4.84 5.39
CA LEU A 181 6.56 -5.97 4.50
C LEU A 181 7.12 -5.74 3.09
N LEU A 182 7.13 -4.49 2.61
CA LEU A 182 7.61 -4.18 1.27
C LEU A 182 9.08 -4.57 1.07
N LEU A 183 9.90 -4.47 2.11
CA LEU A 183 11.29 -4.95 2.04
C LEU A 183 11.37 -6.42 1.61
N LYS A 184 10.44 -7.25 2.08
CA LYS A 184 10.40 -8.70 1.78
C LYS A 184 9.83 -8.98 0.39
N ALA A 185 8.90 -8.15 -0.07
CA ALA A 185 8.29 -8.27 -1.40
C ALA A 185 9.19 -7.69 -2.51
N ALA A 186 10.11 -6.78 -2.17
CA ALA A 186 10.93 -6.04 -3.13
C ALA A 186 11.72 -6.93 -4.10
N PRO A 187 12.42 -8.01 -3.69
CA PRO A 187 13.14 -8.86 -4.62
C PRO A 187 12.26 -9.44 -5.72
N TYR A 188 11.05 -9.88 -5.39
CA TYR A 188 10.11 -10.50 -6.33
C TYR A 188 9.58 -9.48 -7.35
N ALA A 189 9.24 -8.27 -6.91
CA ALA A 189 8.86 -7.19 -7.81
C ALA A 189 9.98 -6.80 -8.78
N ILE A 190 11.23 -6.76 -8.30
CA ILE A 190 12.43 -6.48 -9.11
C ILE A 190 12.65 -7.59 -10.13
N TYR A 191 12.62 -8.86 -9.71
CA TYR A 191 12.78 -10.00 -10.60
C TYR A 191 11.67 -10.08 -11.65
N LYS A 192 10.42 -9.86 -11.26
CA LYS A 192 9.29 -9.84 -12.19
C LYS A 192 9.49 -8.78 -13.28
N ARG A 193 9.89 -7.57 -12.92
CA ARG A 193 10.14 -6.47 -13.86
C ARG A 193 11.29 -6.79 -14.81
N GLY A 194 12.40 -7.35 -14.32
CA GLY A 194 13.52 -7.83 -15.14
C GLY A 194 13.08 -8.93 -16.11
N GLY A 195 12.34 -9.92 -15.62
CA GLY A 195 11.81 -11.02 -16.43
C GLY A 195 10.88 -10.57 -17.56
N PHE A 196 10.12 -9.49 -17.39
CA PHE A 196 9.33 -8.91 -18.50
C PHE A 196 10.22 -8.31 -19.58
N GLY A 197 11.33 -7.66 -19.21
CA GLY A 197 12.31 -7.15 -20.16
C GLY A 197 12.94 -8.28 -20.98
N ASP A 198 13.38 -9.34 -20.31
CA ASP A 198 13.96 -10.53 -20.95
C ASP A 198 12.95 -11.23 -21.85
N TRP A 199 11.68 -11.34 -21.42
CA TRP A 199 10.60 -11.92 -22.23
C TRP A 199 10.30 -11.10 -23.48
N SER A 200 10.29 -9.78 -23.39
CA SER A 200 10.14 -8.90 -24.53
C SER A 200 11.24 -9.11 -25.55
N GLN A 201 12.51 -9.17 -25.11
CA GLN A 201 13.65 -9.45 -25.97
C GLN A 201 13.55 -10.86 -26.62
N TRP A 202 13.12 -11.84 -25.82
CA TRP A 202 12.94 -13.20 -26.34
C TRP A 202 11.87 -13.24 -27.43
N ILE A 203 10.73 -12.53 -27.25
CA ILE A 203 9.68 -12.44 -28.28
C ILE A 203 10.20 -11.75 -29.54
N GLU A 204 11.01 -10.71 -29.43
CA GLU A 204 11.61 -10.04 -30.58
C GLU A 204 12.59 -10.96 -31.35
N LEU A 205 13.35 -11.77 -30.63
CA LEU A 205 14.36 -12.65 -31.24
C LEU A 205 13.78 -13.96 -31.76
N PHE A 206 12.82 -14.55 -31.06
CA PHE A 206 12.34 -15.92 -31.30
C PHE A 206 10.84 -16.01 -31.60
N GLY A 207 10.07 -15.00 -31.25
CA GLY A 207 8.63 -14.94 -31.52
C GLY A 207 8.29 -14.56 -32.96
N MET A 208 9.23 -13.98 -33.69
CA MET A 208 9.07 -13.70 -35.11
C MET A 208 9.77 -14.79 -35.94
N PRO A 209 9.15 -15.28 -37.03
CA PRO A 209 9.78 -16.26 -37.89
C PRO A 209 11.06 -15.68 -38.50
N GLN A 210 12.18 -16.34 -38.22
CA GLN A 210 13.45 -15.97 -38.86
C GLN A 210 13.37 -16.25 -40.35
N ARG A 211 13.73 -15.28 -41.18
CA ARG A 211 13.76 -15.40 -42.62
C ARG A 211 15.19 -15.74 -43.06
N ILE A 212 15.38 -16.85 -43.73
CA ILE A 212 16.68 -17.26 -44.31
C ILE A 212 16.60 -17.08 -45.80
N GLY A 213 17.36 -16.14 -46.33
CA GLY A 213 17.56 -15.95 -47.75
C GLY A 213 18.81 -16.66 -48.24
N LYS A 214 18.70 -17.54 -49.24
CA LYS A 214 19.85 -18.23 -49.85
C LYS A 214 20.16 -17.59 -51.20
N TYR A 215 21.39 -17.07 -51.40
CA TYR A 215 21.83 -16.48 -52.66
C TYR A 215 22.93 -17.33 -53.33
N ASN A 216 23.11 -17.14 -54.64
CA ASN A 216 24.16 -17.81 -55.38
C ASN A 216 25.48 -17.03 -55.23
N THR A 217 26.54 -17.68 -54.74
CA THR A 217 27.85 -17.06 -54.51
C THR A 217 28.47 -16.45 -55.79
N TYR A 218 28.09 -16.98 -56.97
CA TYR A 218 28.54 -16.48 -58.25
C TYR A 218 27.72 -15.31 -58.83
N ASP A 219 26.70 -14.88 -58.12
CA ASP A 219 25.84 -13.75 -58.52
C ASP A 219 25.69 -12.73 -57.40
N PRO A 220 26.59 -11.71 -57.35
CA PRO A 220 26.56 -10.70 -56.31
C PRO A 220 25.30 -9.82 -56.28
N GLU A 221 24.57 -9.71 -57.43
CA GLU A 221 23.35 -8.91 -57.47
C GLU A 221 22.18 -9.64 -56.82
N SER A 222 22.16 -10.97 -56.85
CA SER A 222 21.10 -11.77 -56.19
C SER A 222 21.12 -11.55 -54.66
N ARG A 223 22.30 -11.38 -54.05
CA ARG A 223 22.42 -11.06 -52.64
C ARG A 223 21.77 -9.69 -52.31
N LYS A 224 22.11 -8.67 -53.11
CA LYS A 224 21.61 -7.30 -52.91
C LYS A 224 20.10 -7.22 -53.07
N LEU A 225 19.54 -7.87 -54.07
CA LEU A 225 18.12 -7.97 -54.31
C LEU A 225 17.37 -8.66 -53.18
N LEU A 226 17.98 -9.70 -52.57
CA LEU A 226 17.41 -10.40 -51.41
C LEU A 226 17.42 -9.53 -50.15
N GLU A 227 18.50 -8.82 -49.90
CA GLU A 227 18.64 -7.88 -48.75
C GLU A 227 17.59 -6.76 -48.92
N GLU A 228 17.48 -6.15 -50.09
CA GLU A 228 16.45 -5.11 -50.38
C GLU A 228 15.00 -5.66 -50.25
N ALA A 229 14.76 -6.90 -50.67
CA ALA A 229 13.46 -7.52 -50.54
C ALA A 229 13.08 -7.77 -49.08
N PHE A 230 14.03 -8.18 -48.24
CA PHE A 230 13.81 -8.38 -46.81
C PHE A 230 13.64 -7.07 -46.06
N ASP A 231 14.41 -6.05 -46.39
CA ASP A 231 14.26 -4.71 -45.81
C ASP A 231 12.88 -4.10 -46.12
N LYS A 232 12.36 -4.34 -47.30
CA LYS A 232 11.01 -3.89 -47.69
C LYS A 232 9.88 -4.74 -47.08
N ALA A 233 10.19 -5.97 -46.66
CA ALA A 233 9.20 -6.89 -46.11
C ALA A 233 8.91 -6.73 -44.62
N GLY A 234 9.52 -5.76 -43.92
CA GLY A 234 9.27 -5.39 -42.52
C GLY A 234 10.34 -5.86 -41.55
N SER A 235 10.14 -5.60 -40.27
CA SER A 235 11.13 -5.69 -39.17
C SER A 235 11.48 -7.11 -38.70
N ALA A 236 11.04 -8.17 -39.39
CA ALA A 236 11.41 -9.53 -39.00
C ALA A 236 12.92 -9.77 -39.25
N PRO A 237 13.64 -10.33 -38.27
CA PRO A 237 15.07 -10.60 -38.42
C PRO A 237 15.31 -11.55 -39.60
N TYR A 238 16.29 -11.25 -40.43
CA TYR A 238 16.68 -12.07 -41.56
C TYR A 238 18.19 -12.33 -41.60
N VAL A 239 18.55 -13.46 -42.19
CA VAL A 239 19.94 -13.80 -42.50
C VAL A 239 20.06 -14.15 -43.97
N VAL A 240 21.03 -13.55 -44.66
CA VAL A 240 21.31 -13.85 -46.08
C VAL A 240 22.62 -14.64 -46.14
N ILE A 241 22.54 -15.88 -46.60
CA ILE A 241 23.67 -16.82 -46.69
C ILE A 241 23.91 -17.32 -48.11
N PRO A 242 25.12 -17.69 -48.47
CA PRO A 242 25.41 -18.44 -49.71
C PRO A 242 24.61 -19.74 -49.75
N LYS A 243 24.24 -20.14 -50.96
CA LYS A 243 23.49 -21.39 -51.15
C LYS A 243 24.22 -22.66 -50.67
N GLU A 244 25.55 -22.58 -50.65
CA GLU A 244 26.47 -23.61 -50.21
C GLU A 244 26.75 -23.59 -48.68
N ALA A 245 26.29 -22.51 -48.01
CA ALA A 245 26.41 -22.39 -46.58
C ALA A 245 25.14 -22.90 -45.89
N ASP A 246 25.32 -23.62 -44.83
CA ASP A 246 24.21 -24.02 -43.97
C ASP A 246 24.37 -23.32 -42.61
N VAL A 247 23.27 -22.74 -42.11
CA VAL A 247 23.22 -22.16 -40.77
C VAL A 247 22.39 -23.10 -39.92
N GLU A 248 23.05 -23.93 -39.14
CA GLU A 248 22.36 -24.61 -38.06
C GLU A 248 21.96 -23.56 -37.02
N THR A 249 20.73 -23.10 -37.07
CA THR A 249 20.09 -22.48 -35.90
C THR A 249 19.88 -23.64 -34.90
N LYS A 250 20.83 -23.85 -33.98
CA LYS A 250 20.47 -24.58 -32.77
C LYS A 250 19.33 -23.81 -32.15
N GLU A 251 18.12 -24.35 -32.25
CA GLU A 251 17.02 -23.90 -31.42
C GLU A 251 17.56 -23.90 -29.98
N GLY A 252 17.90 -22.71 -29.48
CA GLY A 252 18.31 -22.54 -28.11
C GLY A 252 17.19 -23.07 -27.26
N GLY A 253 17.36 -24.26 -26.71
CA GLY A 253 16.44 -25.09 -25.93
C GLY A 253 14.97 -24.74 -26.10
N THR A 254 14.14 -25.71 -26.26
CA THR A 254 12.66 -25.64 -26.33
C THR A 254 12.02 -24.91 -25.13
N GLY A 255 12.58 -23.79 -24.71
CA GLY A 255 11.97 -22.88 -23.76
C GLY A 255 10.78 -22.24 -24.41
N SER A 256 9.62 -22.90 -24.30
CA SER A 256 8.36 -22.27 -24.65
C SER A 256 8.22 -21.00 -23.82
N GLY A 257 7.60 -19.94 -24.34
CA GLY A 257 7.33 -18.72 -23.57
C GLY A 257 6.57 -18.95 -22.26
N SER A 258 6.15 -20.20 -21.96
CA SER A 258 5.56 -20.65 -20.70
C SER A 258 6.48 -20.45 -19.49
N SER A 259 7.80 -20.67 -19.62
CA SER A 259 8.75 -20.49 -18.51
C SER A 259 8.79 -19.03 -18.00
N TYR A 260 8.65 -18.05 -18.89
CA TYR A 260 8.54 -16.65 -18.47
C TYR A 260 7.22 -16.39 -17.74
N ASN A 261 6.13 -17.00 -18.19
CA ASN A 261 4.85 -16.89 -17.49
C ASN A 261 4.86 -17.57 -16.13
N GLU A 262 5.45 -18.76 -16.03
CA GLU A 262 5.64 -19.48 -14.76
C GLU A 262 6.50 -18.66 -13.78
N PHE A 263 7.59 -18.06 -14.27
CA PHE A 263 8.44 -17.18 -13.47
C PHE A 263 7.68 -15.94 -12.97
N ARG A 264 6.86 -15.31 -13.84
CA ARG A 264 5.98 -14.19 -13.46
C ARG A 264 4.98 -14.62 -12.41
N GLN A 265 4.33 -15.77 -12.58
CA GLN A 265 3.35 -16.30 -11.62
C GLN A 265 3.99 -16.57 -10.26
N ALA A 266 5.14 -17.23 -10.23
CA ALA A 266 5.87 -17.49 -8.99
C ALA A 266 6.20 -16.20 -8.23
N ASN A 267 6.68 -15.15 -8.93
CA ASN A 267 6.93 -13.86 -8.29
C ASN A 267 5.65 -13.20 -7.77
N ASN A 268 4.53 -13.29 -8.50
CA ASN A 268 3.24 -12.79 -8.03
C ASN A 268 2.78 -13.51 -6.76
N GLU A 269 2.87 -14.84 -6.73
CA GLU A 269 2.48 -15.66 -5.58
C GLU A 269 3.29 -15.30 -4.34
N GLU A 270 4.60 -15.15 -4.48
CA GLU A 270 5.48 -14.75 -3.37
C GLU A 270 5.14 -13.35 -2.84
N MET A 271 4.83 -12.38 -3.70
CA MET A 271 4.36 -11.06 -3.28
C MET A 271 3.03 -11.15 -2.52
N LEU A 272 2.06 -11.92 -3.03
CA LEU A 272 0.76 -12.12 -2.40
C LEU A 272 0.89 -12.83 -1.05
N ILE A 273 1.68 -13.90 -0.95
CA ILE A 273 1.96 -14.59 0.31
C ILE A 273 2.59 -13.65 1.32
N THR A 274 3.54 -12.82 0.88
CA THR A 274 4.20 -11.84 1.77
C THR A 274 3.22 -10.82 2.32
N ILE A 275 2.34 -10.28 1.50
CA ILE A 275 1.42 -9.20 1.88
C ILE A 275 0.13 -9.76 2.49
N LEU A 276 -0.57 -10.65 1.80
CA LEU A 276 -1.89 -11.17 2.20
C LEU A 276 -1.82 -12.48 2.99
N GLY A 277 -0.74 -13.24 2.86
CA GLY A 277 -0.58 -14.57 3.47
C GLY A 277 -1.19 -15.71 2.66
N GLN A 278 -1.76 -15.41 1.50
CA GLN A 278 -2.44 -16.36 0.63
C GLN A 278 -2.41 -15.86 -0.83
N THR A 279 -2.75 -16.73 -1.80
CA THR A 279 -2.69 -16.44 -3.23
C THR A 279 -4.05 -16.48 -3.95
N MET A 280 -5.00 -17.27 -3.48
CA MET A 280 -6.18 -17.67 -4.25
C MET A 280 -7.29 -16.61 -4.36
N THR A 281 -7.35 -15.61 -3.49
CA THR A 281 -8.35 -14.53 -3.63
C THR A 281 -8.03 -13.57 -4.78
N THR A 282 -6.81 -13.64 -5.31
CA THR A 282 -6.34 -12.72 -6.35
C THR A 282 -5.99 -13.45 -7.65
N VAL A 283 -5.56 -14.72 -7.58
CA VAL A 283 -5.22 -15.53 -8.75
C VAL A 283 -6.12 -16.75 -8.80
N GLN A 284 -6.94 -16.84 -9.84
CA GLN A 284 -7.83 -17.98 -10.07
C GLN A 284 -6.99 -19.23 -10.38
N GLY A 285 -6.93 -20.18 -9.45
CA GLY A 285 -6.36 -21.50 -9.71
C GLY A 285 -7.30 -22.31 -10.60
N GLU A 286 -6.78 -23.05 -11.57
CA GLU A 286 -7.54 -23.83 -12.54
C GLU A 286 -8.47 -24.91 -11.92
N LYS A 287 -8.27 -25.26 -10.66
CA LYS A 287 -9.09 -26.27 -9.91
C LYS A 287 -9.13 -25.94 -8.41
N GLY A 288 -9.71 -24.79 -8.06
CA GLY A 288 -9.94 -24.48 -6.65
C GLY A 288 -11.17 -25.20 -6.11
N ALA A 289 -10.97 -26.26 -5.32
CA ALA A 289 -12.06 -26.77 -4.51
C ALA A 289 -12.54 -25.66 -3.56
N ARG A 290 -13.86 -25.51 -3.39
CA ARG A 290 -14.50 -24.52 -2.50
C ARG A 290 -13.89 -24.48 -1.11
N SER A 291 -13.57 -25.65 -0.55
CA SER A 291 -12.92 -25.81 0.76
C SER A 291 -11.52 -25.15 0.84
N LEU A 292 -10.74 -25.15 -0.25
CA LEU A 292 -9.44 -24.49 -0.28
C LEU A 292 -9.61 -22.96 -0.30
N GLY A 293 -10.60 -22.44 -1.02
CA GLY A 293 -10.96 -21.02 -1.00
C GLY A 293 -11.39 -20.53 0.38
N GLU A 294 -12.11 -21.35 1.15
CA GLU A 294 -12.51 -21.04 2.53
C GLU A 294 -11.29 -20.93 3.46
N VAL A 295 -10.32 -21.85 3.37
CA VAL A 295 -9.07 -21.80 4.15
C VAL A 295 -8.25 -20.54 3.82
N HIS A 296 -8.14 -20.18 2.54
CA HIS A 296 -7.42 -18.97 2.15
C HIS A 296 -8.09 -17.69 2.67
N LYS A 297 -9.43 -17.66 2.67
CA LYS A 297 -10.20 -16.57 3.25
C LYS A 297 -9.97 -16.45 4.76
N GLU A 298 -9.93 -17.56 5.48
CA GLU A 298 -9.66 -17.57 6.93
C GLU A 298 -8.26 -17.00 7.25
N VAL A 299 -7.25 -17.33 6.45
CA VAL A 299 -5.88 -16.77 6.61
C VAL A 299 -5.86 -15.25 6.40
N GLU A 300 -6.56 -14.77 5.37
CA GLU A 300 -6.69 -13.33 5.10
C GLU A 300 -7.44 -12.62 6.22
N GLU A 301 -8.56 -13.16 6.68
CA GLU A 301 -9.30 -12.64 7.82
C GLU A 301 -8.45 -12.58 9.10
N GLY A 302 -7.61 -13.58 9.34
CA GLY A 302 -6.66 -13.58 10.44
C GLY A 302 -5.68 -12.41 10.41
N LYS A 303 -5.20 -12.04 9.21
CA LYS A 303 -4.35 -10.86 9.02
C LYS A 303 -5.12 -9.57 9.21
N ASN A 304 -6.33 -9.48 8.65
CA ASN A 304 -7.21 -8.32 8.80
C ASN A 304 -7.54 -8.07 10.29
N LYS A 305 -7.90 -9.12 11.03
CA LYS A 305 -8.11 -9.03 12.49
C LYS A 305 -6.86 -8.54 13.24
N SER A 306 -5.66 -8.92 12.78
CA SER A 306 -4.39 -8.41 13.33
C SER A 306 -4.14 -6.94 13.01
N ASP A 307 -4.56 -6.49 11.82
CA ASP A 307 -4.44 -5.09 11.40
C ASP A 307 -5.41 -4.20 12.17
N LEU A 308 -6.67 -4.58 12.27
CA LEU A 308 -7.67 -3.89 13.07
C LEU A 308 -7.23 -3.72 14.53
N ARG A 309 -6.74 -4.79 15.17
CA ARG A 309 -6.19 -4.71 16.53
C ARG A 309 -5.01 -3.76 16.65
N TYR A 310 -4.15 -3.72 15.64
CA TYR A 310 -3.00 -2.80 15.64
C TYR A 310 -3.47 -1.35 15.55
N VAL A 311 -4.35 -1.04 14.58
CA VAL A 311 -4.92 0.30 14.40
C VAL A 311 -5.65 0.74 15.66
N GLN A 312 -6.53 -0.10 16.20
CA GLN A 312 -7.26 0.19 17.44
C GLN A 312 -6.33 0.54 18.62
N ARG A 313 -5.20 -0.19 18.76
CA ARG A 313 -4.22 0.12 19.81
C ARG A 313 -3.55 1.47 19.57
N VAL A 314 -3.21 1.81 18.34
CA VAL A 314 -2.60 3.11 18.03
C VAL A 314 -3.60 4.24 18.29
N LEU A 315 -4.85 4.08 17.85
CA LEU A 315 -5.91 5.05 18.12
C LEU A 315 -6.07 5.28 19.62
N ASN A 316 -6.24 4.23 20.41
CA ASN A 316 -6.49 4.36 21.85
C ASN A 316 -5.27 4.81 22.65
N GLN A 317 -4.05 4.44 22.26
CA GLN A 317 -2.86 4.74 23.05
C GLN A 317 -2.16 6.02 22.64
N LYS A 318 -2.34 6.47 21.38
CA LYS A 318 -1.59 7.61 20.85
C LYS A 318 -2.49 8.72 20.33
N VAL A 319 -3.51 8.39 19.50
CA VAL A 319 -4.39 9.40 18.90
C VAL A 319 -5.36 9.96 19.91
N LEU A 320 -5.97 9.11 20.73
CA LEU A 320 -6.93 9.54 21.74
C LEU A 320 -6.38 10.60 22.70
N PRO A 321 -5.16 10.47 23.31
CA PRO A 321 -4.57 11.54 24.12
C PRO A 321 -4.29 12.83 23.35
N MET A 322 -4.03 12.74 22.03
CA MET A 322 -3.80 13.92 21.18
C MET A 322 -5.12 14.68 20.94
N LEU A 323 -6.21 13.95 20.69
CA LEU A 323 -7.56 14.53 20.58
C LEU A 323 -8.03 15.14 21.90
N GLU A 324 -7.81 14.45 23.03
CA GLU A 324 -8.14 14.97 24.36
C GLU A 324 -7.41 16.29 24.67
N ALA A 325 -6.13 16.37 24.34
CA ALA A 325 -5.32 17.57 24.51
C ALA A 325 -5.82 18.75 23.63
N ARG A 326 -6.61 18.50 22.60
CA ARG A 326 -7.23 19.49 21.72
C ARG A 326 -8.67 19.83 22.10
N GLY A 327 -9.21 19.20 23.15
CA GLY A 327 -10.52 19.49 23.69
C GLY A 327 -11.67 18.66 23.11
N TYR A 328 -11.36 17.62 22.32
CA TYR A 328 -12.38 16.68 21.88
C TYR A 328 -12.93 15.88 23.07
N PRO A 329 -14.24 15.54 23.07
CA PRO A 329 -14.90 14.85 24.19
C PRO A 329 -14.60 13.34 24.20
N VAL A 330 -13.31 12.99 24.29
CA VAL A 330 -12.82 11.60 24.23
C VAL A 330 -12.35 11.06 25.59
N ALA A 331 -12.41 11.86 26.65
CA ALA A 331 -11.92 11.48 27.98
C ALA A 331 -12.56 10.18 28.51
N GLY A 332 -11.73 9.21 28.88
CA GLY A 332 -12.17 7.91 29.38
C GLY A 332 -12.85 6.99 28.36
N GLY A 333 -12.98 7.42 27.12
CA GLY A 333 -13.58 6.63 26.04
C GLY A 333 -12.56 5.75 25.34
N LYS A 334 -13.02 5.05 24.31
CA LYS A 334 -12.20 4.14 23.49
C LYS A 334 -12.77 3.97 22.08
N PHE A 335 -11.89 3.84 21.11
CA PHE A 335 -12.19 3.38 19.76
C PHE A 335 -12.27 1.86 19.75
N ILE A 336 -13.28 1.31 19.08
CA ILE A 336 -13.55 -0.13 19.03
C ILE A 336 -13.93 -0.49 17.60
N PHE A 337 -13.28 -1.52 17.05
CA PHE A 337 -13.82 -2.25 15.91
C PHE A 337 -14.75 -3.32 16.48
N PRO A 338 -16.08 -3.17 16.33
CA PRO A 338 -17.02 -4.18 16.81
C PRO A 338 -16.71 -5.50 16.11
N LYS A 339 -16.80 -6.59 16.85
CA LYS A 339 -16.74 -7.91 16.21
C LYS A 339 -17.97 -7.98 15.33
N ALA A 340 -17.78 -8.29 14.05
CA ALA A 340 -18.90 -8.69 13.21
C ALA A 340 -19.69 -9.75 14.00
N ALA A 341 -20.98 -9.53 14.20
CA ALA A 341 -21.83 -10.53 14.79
C ALA A 341 -21.61 -11.78 13.95
N GLU A 342 -21.16 -12.88 14.59
CA GLU A 342 -21.07 -14.17 13.90
C GLU A 342 -22.48 -14.43 13.38
N GLN A 343 -22.67 -14.30 12.08
CA GLN A 343 -23.91 -14.75 11.44
C GLN A 343 -23.89 -16.26 11.62
N LEU A 344 -24.57 -16.71 12.68
CA LEU A 344 -24.78 -18.12 12.91
C LEU A 344 -25.43 -18.68 11.64
N SER A 345 -24.87 -19.70 11.07
CA SER A 345 -25.49 -20.38 9.94
C SER A 345 -26.88 -20.83 10.35
N VAL A 346 -27.83 -20.93 9.42
CA VAL A 346 -29.20 -21.40 9.71
C VAL A 346 -29.17 -22.73 10.49
N ALA A 347 -28.18 -23.58 10.23
CA ALA A 347 -27.99 -24.84 10.95
C ALA A 347 -27.56 -24.62 12.42
N GLU A 348 -26.70 -23.65 12.72
CA GLU A 348 -26.29 -23.33 14.09
C GLU A 348 -27.41 -22.62 14.87
N VAL A 349 -28.17 -21.75 14.18
CA VAL A 349 -29.38 -21.14 14.78
C VAL A 349 -30.42 -22.19 15.14
N VAL A 350 -30.63 -23.18 14.26
CA VAL A 350 -31.55 -24.32 14.54
C VAL A 350 -31.05 -25.16 15.72
N GLN A 351 -29.73 -25.49 15.78
CA GLN A 351 -29.17 -26.24 16.90
C GLN A 351 -29.24 -25.47 18.23
N LEU A 352 -28.96 -24.16 18.22
CA LEU A 352 -29.08 -23.31 19.41
C LEU A 352 -30.54 -23.20 19.88
N SER A 353 -31.49 -23.17 18.95
CA SER A 353 -32.89 -23.07 19.25
C SER A 353 -33.46 -24.36 19.86
N ASP A 354 -32.99 -25.52 19.40
CA ASP A 354 -33.34 -26.80 19.95
C ASP A 354 -32.81 -27.00 21.39
N ILE A 355 -31.64 -26.35 21.68
CA ILE A 355 -31.07 -26.36 23.05
C ILE A 355 -31.80 -25.38 23.99
N MET A 356 -32.34 -24.27 23.45
CA MET A 356 -32.98 -23.21 24.24
C MET A 356 -34.51 -23.32 24.33
N ASP A 357 -35.12 -24.36 23.75
CA ASP A 357 -36.57 -24.63 23.76
C ASP A 357 -37.43 -23.44 23.20
N ILE A 358 -36.87 -22.71 22.23
CA ILE A 358 -37.50 -21.55 21.60
C ILE A 358 -38.37 -22.03 20.42
N PRO A 359 -39.68 -21.67 20.35
CA PRO A 359 -40.55 -22.10 19.26
C PRO A 359 -40.03 -21.69 17.89
N GLN A 360 -40.00 -22.63 16.94
CA GLN A 360 -39.45 -22.43 15.58
C GLN A 360 -40.03 -21.21 14.83
N SER A 361 -41.27 -20.79 15.16
CA SER A 361 -41.91 -19.60 14.57
C SER A 361 -41.26 -18.25 14.96
N TYR A 362 -40.51 -18.21 16.06
CA TYR A 362 -39.78 -17.01 16.47
C TYR A 362 -38.37 -16.93 15.88
N GLN A 363 -37.77 -18.07 15.52
CA GLN A 363 -36.41 -18.20 15.07
C GLN A 363 -36.19 -17.67 13.65
N ILE A 364 -37.20 -17.80 12.78
CA ILE A 364 -37.15 -17.35 11.39
C ILE A 364 -37.26 -15.83 11.28
N LYS A 365 -37.92 -15.16 12.24
CA LYS A 365 -38.14 -13.70 12.21
C LYS A 365 -36.91 -12.89 12.64
N ASP A 366 -36.07 -13.40 13.53
CA ASP A 366 -34.89 -12.67 14.02
C ASP A 366 -33.62 -12.97 13.20
N GLY A 367 -33.53 -14.11 12.52
CA GLY A 367 -32.45 -14.43 11.57
C GLY A 367 -32.59 -13.75 10.19
N LEU A 368 -33.75 -13.22 9.85
CA LEU A 368 -34.06 -12.59 8.55
C LEU A 368 -34.08 -11.04 8.61
N ARG A 369 -33.64 -10.42 9.68
CA ARG A 369 -33.68 -8.94 9.82
C ARG A 369 -32.67 -8.18 9.03
N SER A 370 -31.97 -8.77 8.07
CA SER A 370 -31.07 -7.95 7.28
C SER A 370 -31.36 -7.82 5.79
N ASN A 371 -32.16 -8.63 5.09
CA ASN A 371 -32.28 -8.37 3.63
C ASN A 371 -33.56 -8.82 2.88
N GLU A 372 -34.56 -9.43 3.48
CA GLU A 372 -35.68 -9.97 2.67
C GLU A 372 -37.10 -9.50 3.03
N LEU A 373 -37.30 -8.57 3.94
CA LEU A 373 -38.64 -8.09 4.31
C LEU A 373 -39.13 -6.87 3.54
N TYR A 374 -38.50 -6.49 2.41
CA TYR A 374 -38.97 -5.38 1.59
C TYR A 374 -39.69 -5.76 0.30
N ASN A 375 -39.97 -7.03 0.05
CA ASN A 375 -40.56 -7.45 -1.23
C ASN A 375 -41.87 -8.23 -1.14
N GLU A 376 -42.58 -8.22 -0.01
CA GLU A 376 -43.97 -8.72 0.00
C GLU A 376 -44.88 -7.76 0.75
N SER A 377 -45.47 -6.86 0.02
CA SER A 377 -46.74 -6.21 0.35
C SER A 377 -47.73 -6.40 -0.80
N PRO A 378 -49.00 -6.70 -0.52
CA PRO A 378 -50.02 -7.10 -1.47
C PRO A 378 -50.38 -6.05 -2.49
#